data_c4798594ef63b30612f20fa08a155491
#
_entry.id   c4798594ef63b30612f20fa08a155491
#
_cell.length_a   1.000
_cell.length_b   1.000
_cell.length_c   1.000
_cell.angle_alpha   90.00
_cell.angle_beta   90.00
_cell.angle_gamma   90.00
#
_symmetry.space_group_name_H-M   'P 1'
#
loop_
_entity.id
_entity.type
_entity.pdbx_description
1 polymer ?
#
loop_
_entity_poly.entity_id
_entity_poly.type
_entity_poly.pdbx_seq_one_letter_code
_entity_poly.pdbx_strand_id
1 'polypeptide(L)'
;MKVILALGNPGEKYVHTRHNAGFLVIDQLAAEQGAQFSNKPKFFADIAELRNFTVNSAASTKPPVTIPLEKILLVKPTTYYNEVGISARAILDFYKLTLADLLIIHDDTDLDFGKIRVRKGGRDAGSNGLKSLHAHIGADFWHIRIGTDNLLRRQVSTDRFVMMNFNSDELTILKNWAIPTARTMIHDFLSDQISAISVKL
;
A
#
# COMPACT_ATOMS: atom_id res chain seq x y z
N MET A 1 -12.69 9.92 8.63
CA MET A 1 -12.13 9.75 7.25
C MET A 1 -10.76 9.09 7.35
N LYS A 2 -10.41 8.16 6.47
CA LYS A 2 -9.11 7.47 6.45
C LYS A 2 -8.51 7.48 5.03
N VAL A 3 -7.19 7.47 4.93
CA VAL A 3 -6.44 7.46 3.67
C VAL A 3 -5.53 6.23 3.62
N ILE A 4 -5.60 5.48 2.54
CA ILE A 4 -4.71 4.36 2.23
C ILE A 4 -3.93 4.75 0.99
N LEU A 5 -2.66 5.10 1.16
CA LEU A 5 -1.78 5.54 0.10
C LEU A 5 -0.77 4.44 -0.21
N ALA A 6 -0.81 3.97 -1.44
CA ALA A 6 0.16 3.00 -1.93
C ALA A 6 1.33 3.69 -2.63
N LEU A 7 2.53 3.15 -2.47
CA LEU A 7 3.70 3.58 -3.22
C LEU A 7 3.80 2.76 -4.51
N GLY A 8 4.22 3.44 -5.57
CA GLY A 8 4.43 2.86 -6.89
C GLY A 8 4.83 3.93 -7.90
N ASN A 9 5.20 3.50 -9.10
CA ASN A 9 5.46 4.36 -10.25
C ASN A 9 4.27 4.35 -11.21
N PRO A 10 3.84 5.49 -11.75
CA PRO A 10 2.76 5.56 -12.72
C PRO A 10 3.22 5.04 -14.10
N GLY A 11 2.28 4.47 -14.86
CA GLY A 11 2.47 4.02 -16.24
C GLY A 11 2.53 2.51 -16.40
N GLU A 12 2.06 2.04 -17.57
CA GLU A 12 1.84 0.62 -17.89
C GLU A 12 3.10 -0.25 -17.72
N LYS A 13 4.26 0.28 -18.05
CA LYS A 13 5.53 -0.46 -17.94
C LYS A 13 5.91 -0.85 -16.51
N TYR A 14 5.27 -0.23 -15.51
CA TYR A 14 5.57 -0.47 -14.09
C TYR A 14 4.53 -1.32 -13.37
N VAL A 15 3.40 -1.62 -14.02
CA VAL A 15 2.22 -2.26 -13.38
C VAL A 15 2.59 -3.52 -12.59
N HIS A 16 3.49 -4.34 -13.12
CA HIS A 16 3.88 -5.61 -12.48
C HIS A 16 5.24 -5.58 -11.81
N THR A 17 5.87 -4.40 -11.68
CA THR A 17 7.17 -4.30 -11.00
C THR A 17 7.03 -4.49 -9.50
N ARG A 18 8.13 -4.89 -8.83
CA ARG A 18 8.16 -5.03 -7.37
C ARG A 18 7.86 -3.72 -6.66
N HIS A 19 8.34 -2.61 -7.21
CA HIS A 19 8.05 -1.26 -6.68
C HIS A 19 6.57 -0.89 -6.72
N ASN A 20 5.76 -1.58 -7.53
CA ASN A 20 4.31 -1.39 -7.60
C ASN A 20 3.52 -2.41 -6.74
N ALA A 21 4.16 -3.15 -5.84
CA ALA A 21 3.45 -4.07 -4.95
C ALA A 21 2.32 -3.38 -4.18
N GLY A 22 2.53 -2.13 -3.73
CA GLY A 22 1.50 -1.33 -3.09
C GLY A 22 0.32 -1.03 -4.03
N PHE A 23 0.59 -0.65 -5.28
CA PHE A 23 -0.46 -0.40 -6.29
C PHE A 23 -1.26 -1.66 -6.58
N LEU A 24 -0.62 -2.83 -6.72
CA LEU A 24 -1.32 -4.10 -6.95
C LEU A 24 -2.30 -4.42 -5.81
N VAL A 25 -1.95 -4.12 -4.56
CA VAL A 25 -2.86 -4.31 -3.42
C VAL A 25 -4.09 -3.42 -3.53
N ILE A 26 -3.92 -2.12 -3.74
CA ILE A 26 -5.08 -1.21 -3.75
C ILE A 26 -5.90 -1.27 -5.04
N ASP A 27 -5.31 -1.68 -6.17
CA ASP A 27 -6.05 -1.95 -7.40
C ASP A 27 -7.00 -3.13 -7.22
N GLN A 28 -6.51 -4.25 -6.64
CA GLN A 28 -7.35 -5.39 -6.33
C GLN A 28 -8.42 -5.02 -5.30
N LEU A 29 -8.05 -4.24 -4.28
CA LEU A 29 -8.98 -3.78 -3.25
C LEU A 29 -10.10 -2.91 -3.84
N ALA A 30 -9.76 -1.95 -4.69
CA ALA A 30 -10.75 -1.10 -5.38
C ALA A 30 -11.71 -1.95 -6.22
N ALA A 31 -11.19 -2.92 -6.99
CA ALA A 31 -12.00 -3.83 -7.78
C ALA A 31 -12.97 -4.65 -6.92
N GLU A 32 -12.51 -5.21 -5.80
CA GLU A 32 -13.33 -5.97 -4.85
C GLU A 32 -14.44 -5.14 -4.20
N GLN A 33 -14.20 -3.83 -4.00
CA GLN A 33 -15.16 -2.89 -3.42
C GLN A 33 -16.03 -2.19 -4.49
N GLY A 34 -15.85 -2.52 -5.77
CA GLY A 34 -16.58 -1.89 -6.88
C GLY A 34 -16.25 -0.42 -7.09
N ALA A 35 -15.07 0.04 -6.64
CA ALA A 35 -14.63 1.42 -6.76
C ALA A 35 -13.73 1.61 -7.98
N GLN A 36 -13.79 2.82 -8.55
CA GLN A 36 -12.98 3.19 -9.70
C GLN A 36 -12.05 4.36 -9.36
N PHE A 37 -10.82 4.26 -9.81
CA PHE A 37 -9.87 5.36 -9.72
C PHE A 37 -10.21 6.48 -10.70
N SER A 38 -10.10 7.72 -10.23
CA SER A 38 -10.23 8.93 -11.05
C SER A 38 -9.06 9.86 -10.78
N ASN A 39 -8.53 10.48 -11.83
CA ASN A 39 -7.41 11.40 -11.70
C ASN A 39 -7.81 12.65 -10.93
N LYS A 40 -7.00 13.03 -9.95
CA LYS A 40 -7.18 14.21 -9.11
C LYS A 40 -5.89 15.05 -9.12
N PRO A 41 -5.70 15.90 -10.15
CA PRO A 41 -4.45 16.64 -10.35
C PRO A 41 -4.03 17.49 -9.14
N LYS A 42 -4.99 18.07 -8.40
CA LYS A 42 -4.72 18.85 -7.19
C LYS A 42 -4.05 18.05 -6.07
N PHE A 43 -4.13 16.71 -6.12
CA PHE A 43 -3.51 15.79 -5.16
C PHE A 43 -2.33 15.03 -5.76
N PHE A 44 -2.00 15.28 -7.04
CA PHE A 44 -0.98 14.50 -7.75
C PHE A 44 -1.23 13.00 -7.62
N ALA A 45 -2.49 12.57 -7.78
CA ALA A 45 -2.89 11.18 -7.54
C ALA A 45 -4.13 10.78 -8.34
N ASP A 46 -4.23 9.49 -8.62
CA ASP A 46 -5.48 8.80 -8.92
C ASP A 46 -6.10 8.32 -7.62
N ILE A 47 -7.39 8.63 -7.41
CA ILE A 47 -8.09 8.34 -6.16
C ILE A 47 -9.38 7.59 -6.43
N ALA A 48 -9.59 6.48 -5.71
CA ALA A 48 -10.87 5.81 -5.57
C ALA A 48 -11.46 6.11 -4.18
N GLU A 49 -12.74 6.45 -4.13
CA GLU A 49 -13.45 6.81 -2.88
C GLU A 49 -14.39 5.69 -2.47
N LEU A 50 -14.33 5.29 -1.21
CA LEU A 50 -15.23 4.32 -0.59
C LEU A 50 -15.96 4.96 0.59
N ARG A 51 -17.19 4.53 0.84
CA ARG A 51 -17.98 4.90 2.03
C ARG A 51 -18.11 3.76 3.03
N ASN A 52 -17.90 2.55 2.56
CA ASN A 52 -17.91 1.33 3.37
C ASN A 52 -16.73 0.46 2.99
N PHE A 53 -16.28 -0.37 3.88
CA PHE A 53 -15.27 -1.35 3.61
C PHE A 53 -15.76 -2.73 4.03
N THR A 54 -15.89 -3.64 3.05
CA THR A 54 -16.40 -4.99 3.29
C THR A 54 -15.27 -5.99 3.17
N VAL A 55 -15.10 -6.81 4.18
CA VAL A 55 -14.20 -7.96 4.14
C VAL A 55 -15.02 -9.23 3.95
N ASN A 56 -14.89 -9.83 2.78
CA ASN A 56 -15.39 -11.16 2.51
C ASN A 56 -14.35 -12.16 3.02
N SER A 57 -14.68 -12.92 4.05
CA SER A 57 -13.82 -14.00 4.51
C SER A 57 -13.98 -15.20 3.57
N ALA A 58 -13.05 -15.35 2.64
CA ALA A 58 -13.07 -16.45 1.66
C ALA A 58 -13.01 -17.87 2.28
N ALA A 59 -12.70 -17.97 3.58
CA ALA A 59 -12.55 -19.22 4.31
C ALA A 59 -13.47 -19.34 5.55
N SER A 60 -14.37 -18.38 5.77
CA SER A 60 -15.21 -18.37 6.98
C SER A 60 -16.69 -18.49 6.64
N THR A 61 -17.39 -19.33 7.39
CA THR A 61 -18.86 -19.40 7.41
C THR A 61 -19.51 -18.16 8.07
N LYS A 62 -18.70 -17.17 8.50
CA LYS A 62 -19.19 -15.92 9.08
C LYS A 62 -19.64 -14.95 8.00
N PRO A 63 -20.72 -14.19 8.24
CA PRO A 63 -21.18 -13.17 7.29
C PRO A 63 -20.09 -12.11 7.04
N PRO A 64 -20.12 -11.44 5.86
CA PRO A 64 -19.20 -10.34 5.56
C PRO A 64 -19.25 -9.28 6.65
N VAL A 65 -18.10 -8.82 7.09
CA VAL A 65 -18.00 -7.68 8.03
C VAL A 65 -17.85 -6.40 7.23
N THR A 66 -18.81 -5.50 7.40
CA THR A 66 -18.78 -4.17 6.77
C THR A 66 -18.50 -3.11 7.83
N ILE A 67 -17.46 -2.32 7.62
CA ILE A 67 -17.15 -1.14 8.44
C ILE A 67 -17.78 0.06 7.74
N PRO A 68 -18.81 0.70 8.34
CA PRO A 68 -19.31 1.96 7.85
C PRO A 68 -18.30 3.06 8.20
N LEU A 69 -17.81 3.77 7.20
CA LEU A 69 -16.90 4.90 7.36
C LEU A 69 -17.44 6.11 6.60
N GLU A 70 -17.21 7.28 7.14
CA GLU A 70 -17.61 8.51 6.47
C GLU A 70 -16.99 8.60 5.08
N LYS A 71 -15.71 8.30 4.97
CA LYS A 71 -14.97 8.30 3.69
C LYS A 71 -13.62 7.61 3.84
N ILE A 72 -13.30 6.77 2.85
CA ILE A 72 -11.98 6.16 2.67
C ILE A 72 -11.44 6.58 1.31
N LEU A 73 -10.20 7.02 1.25
CA LEU A 73 -9.48 7.28 0.00
C LEU A 73 -8.45 6.19 -0.24
N LEU A 74 -8.57 5.49 -1.37
CA LEU A 74 -7.51 4.67 -1.93
C LEU A 74 -6.72 5.55 -2.90
N VAL A 75 -5.42 5.71 -2.66
CA VAL A 75 -4.60 6.71 -3.34
C VAL A 75 -3.41 6.06 -4.05
N LYS A 76 -3.33 6.30 -5.36
CA LYS A 76 -2.15 6.02 -6.19
C LYS A 76 -1.53 7.35 -6.62
N PRO A 77 -0.39 7.78 -6.06
CA PRO A 77 0.30 8.97 -6.56
C PRO A 77 0.61 8.85 -8.05
N THR A 78 0.45 9.97 -8.77
CA THR A 78 0.85 10.09 -10.18
C THR A 78 2.25 10.70 -10.33
N THR A 79 2.91 11.01 -9.22
CA THR A 79 4.34 11.30 -9.16
C THR A 79 5.15 10.00 -9.22
N TYR A 80 6.45 10.11 -9.51
CA TYR A 80 7.33 8.96 -9.35
C TYR A 80 7.49 8.58 -7.88
N TYR A 81 7.94 7.34 -7.65
CA TYR A 81 8.10 6.74 -6.32
C TYR A 81 8.87 7.62 -5.32
N ASN A 82 9.92 8.29 -5.78
CA ASN A 82 10.75 9.18 -4.96
C ASN A 82 10.11 10.56 -4.64
N GLU A 83 8.91 10.85 -5.16
CA GLU A 83 8.21 12.12 -4.99
C GLU A 83 6.80 11.95 -4.37
N VAL A 84 6.48 10.75 -3.90
CA VAL A 84 5.13 10.41 -3.36
C VAL A 84 4.73 11.25 -2.15
N GLY A 85 5.70 11.82 -1.42
CA GLY A 85 5.43 12.73 -0.31
C GLY A 85 4.65 13.99 -0.70
N ILE A 86 4.78 14.46 -1.94
CA ILE A 86 4.01 15.59 -2.48
C ILE A 86 2.51 15.28 -2.44
N SER A 87 2.13 14.10 -2.93
CA SER A 87 0.73 13.66 -2.93
C SER A 87 0.20 13.48 -1.50
N ALA A 88 0.97 12.83 -0.62
CA ALA A 88 0.59 12.63 0.78
C ALA A 88 0.35 13.97 1.47
N ARG A 89 1.26 14.94 1.32
CA ARG A 89 1.15 16.28 1.92
C ARG A 89 -0.10 17.00 1.41
N ALA A 90 -0.30 17.02 0.08
CA ALA A 90 -1.45 17.70 -0.53
C ALA A 90 -2.80 17.16 0.00
N ILE A 91 -2.92 15.84 0.19
CA ILE A 91 -4.13 15.21 0.70
C ILE A 91 -4.35 15.53 2.18
N LEU A 92 -3.30 15.37 3.02
CA LEU A 92 -3.40 15.63 4.46
C LEU A 92 -3.77 17.07 4.74
N ASP A 93 -3.15 18.03 4.05
CA ASP A 93 -3.45 19.48 4.21
C ASP A 93 -4.86 19.83 3.78
N PHE A 94 -5.29 19.32 2.64
CA PHE A 94 -6.62 19.64 2.10
C PHE A 94 -7.76 19.13 3.00
N TYR A 95 -7.64 17.89 3.46
CA TYR A 95 -8.65 17.27 4.31
C TYR A 95 -8.42 17.50 5.81
N LYS A 96 -7.34 18.22 6.17
CA LYS A 96 -6.94 18.51 7.57
C LYS A 96 -6.80 17.24 8.41
N LEU A 97 -6.17 16.22 7.82
CA LEU A 97 -5.92 14.92 8.44
C LEU A 97 -4.58 14.88 9.15
N THR A 98 -4.46 13.96 10.09
CA THR A 98 -3.22 13.65 10.81
C THR A 98 -2.59 12.36 10.28
N LEU A 99 -1.38 12.05 10.73
CA LEU A 99 -0.71 10.77 10.39
C LEU A 99 -1.43 9.55 10.97
N ALA A 100 -2.30 9.73 11.98
CA ALA A 100 -3.15 8.66 12.51
C ALA A 100 -4.27 8.24 11.53
N ASP A 101 -4.55 9.07 10.53
CA ASP A 101 -5.55 8.83 9.50
C ASP A 101 -4.96 8.24 8.22
N LEU A 102 -3.62 8.05 8.19
CA LEU A 102 -2.86 7.62 7.02
C LEU A 102 -2.24 6.23 7.22
N LEU A 103 -2.53 5.33 6.28
CA LEU A 103 -1.86 4.05 6.11
C LEU A 103 -1.08 4.05 4.80
N ILE A 104 0.19 3.70 4.86
CA ILE A 104 1.06 3.55 3.69
C ILE A 104 1.21 2.06 3.33
N ILE A 105 1.20 1.73 2.04
CA ILE A 105 1.50 0.37 1.55
C ILE A 105 2.65 0.44 0.56
N HIS A 106 3.70 -0.33 0.79
CA HIS A 106 4.88 -0.32 -0.07
C HIS A 106 5.61 -1.67 -0.12
N ASP A 107 6.45 -1.86 -1.13
CA ASP A 107 7.40 -2.97 -1.21
C ASP A 107 8.56 -2.79 -0.22
N ASP A 108 9.17 -3.91 0.15
CA ASP A 108 10.31 -3.92 1.06
C ASP A 108 11.31 -5.00 0.69
N THR A 109 12.51 -4.58 0.31
CA THR A 109 13.60 -5.46 -0.11
C THR A 109 14.42 -6.03 1.06
N ASP A 110 14.14 -5.62 2.30
CA ASP A 110 14.73 -6.18 3.52
C ASP A 110 13.84 -7.27 4.14
N LEU A 111 12.69 -7.53 3.54
CA LEU A 111 11.78 -8.60 3.93
C LEU A 111 11.71 -9.66 2.83
N ASP A 112 11.89 -10.93 3.24
CA ASP A 112 11.72 -12.08 2.34
C ASP A 112 10.40 -11.99 1.59
N PHE A 113 10.37 -12.42 0.35
CA PHE A 113 9.13 -12.61 -0.39
C PHE A 113 8.21 -13.59 0.35
N GLY A 114 6.91 -13.29 0.38
CA GLY A 114 5.97 -14.05 1.22
C GLY A 114 5.98 -13.64 2.70
N LYS A 115 6.53 -12.48 3.04
CA LYS A 115 6.45 -11.88 4.37
C LYS A 115 5.79 -10.51 4.30
N ILE A 116 4.87 -10.24 5.22
CA ILE A 116 4.26 -8.91 5.38
C ILE A 116 4.48 -8.45 6.81
N ARG A 117 4.80 -7.17 6.96
CA ARG A 117 4.98 -6.55 8.27
C ARG A 117 4.21 -5.26 8.36
N VAL A 118 3.45 -5.10 9.44
CA VAL A 118 2.86 -3.83 9.85
C VAL A 118 3.75 -3.18 10.89
N ARG A 119 3.98 -1.89 10.74
CA ARG A 119 4.76 -1.10 11.69
C ARG A 119 4.24 0.33 11.74
N LYS A 120 4.40 0.99 12.88
CA LYS A 120 4.25 2.43 13.02
C LYS A 120 5.63 3.09 13.03
N GLY A 121 5.80 4.11 12.21
CA GLY A 121 7.06 4.86 12.14
C GLY A 121 8.26 4.02 11.68
N GLY A 122 9.45 4.52 11.94
CA GLY A 122 10.71 3.84 11.65
C GLY A 122 11.61 4.61 10.69
N ARG A 123 12.74 4.01 10.34
CA ARG A 123 13.70 4.58 9.37
C ARG A 123 13.23 4.26 7.95
N ASP A 124 13.70 5.04 6.98
CA ASP A 124 13.42 4.83 5.55
C ASP A 124 14.05 3.56 4.96
N ALA A 125 15.02 2.95 5.64
CA ALA A 125 15.72 1.72 5.20
C ALA A 125 16.24 1.81 3.74
N GLY A 126 16.64 3.01 3.30
CA GLY A 126 17.12 3.25 1.93
C GLY A 126 16.01 3.52 0.90
N SER A 127 14.74 3.32 1.23
CA SER A 127 13.62 3.57 0.32
C SER A 127 13.47 5.06 0.01
N ASN A 128 13.60 5.43 -1.26
CA ASN A 128 13.44 6.82 -1.70
C ASN A 128 11.98 7.31 -1.54
N GLY A 129 11.00 6.43 -1.62
CA GLY A 129 9.60 6.76 -1.34
C GLY A 129 9.37 7.10 0.13
N LEU A 130 9.93 6.30 1.06
CA LEU A 130 9.86 6.61 2.49
C LEU A 130 10.63 7.89 2.83
N LYS A 131 11.80 8.14 2.23
CA LYS A 131 12.52 9.43 2.37
C LYS A 131 11.65 10.60 1.95
N SER A 132 10.96 10.48 0.81
CA SER A 132 10.04 11.51 0.33
C SER A 132 8.89 11.74 1.32
N LEU A 133 8.26 10.67 1.83
CA LEU A 133 7.22 10.81 2.85
C LEU A 133 7.76 11.49 4.12
N HIS A 134 8.89 11.03 4.66
CA HIS A 134 9.49 11.60 5.88
C HIS A 134 9.79 13.10 5.72
N ALA A 135 10.29 13.52 4.56
CA ALA A 135 10.60 14.93 4.29
C ALA A 135 9.34 15.80 4.23
N HIS A 136 8.21 15.28 3.75
CA HIS A 136 6.99 16.06 3.55
C HIS A 136 6.01 16.00 4.72
N ILE A 137 5.89 14.84 5.38
CA ILE A 137 4.84 14.60 6.38
C ILE A 137 5.34 14.06 7.71
N GLY A 138 6.65 13.80 7.85
CA GLY A 138 7.21 13.11 9.02
C GLY A 138 7.10 11.58 8.92
N ALA A 139 7.55 10.88 9.96
CA ALA A 139 7.73 9.42 9.92
C ALA A 139 6.71 8.62 10.76
N ASP A 140 5.84 9.26 11.56
CA ASP A 140 4.99 8.59 12.56
C ASP A 140 3.64 8.11 11.99
N PHE A 141 3.66 7.48 10.80
CA PHE A 141 2.50 6.85 10.17
C PHE A 141 2.56 5.33 10.28
N TRP A 142 1.39 4.67 10.13
CA TRP A 142 1.33 3.23 9.95
C TRP A 142 1.68 2.83 8.53
N HIS A 143 2.44 1.73 8.38
CA HIS A 143 2.71 1.18 7.07
C HIS A 143 2.68 -0.36 7.01
N ILE A 144 2.15 -0.87 5.91
CA ILE A 144 2.19 -2.28 5.51
C ILE A 144 3.37 -2.44 4.56
N ARG A 145 4.35 -3.26 4.95
CA ARG A 145 5.56 -3.56 4.20
C ARG A 145 5.41 -4.94 3.57
N ILE A 146 5.41 -5.00 2.24
CA ILE A 146 5.29 -6.23 1.46
C ILE A 146 6.68 -6.70 1.11
N GLY A 147 7.10 -7.82 1.65
CA GLY A 147 8.43 -8.40 1.39
C GLY A 147 8.57 -8.81 -0.06
N THR A 148 9.68 -8.39 -0.66
CA THR A 148 10.01 -8.69 -2.07
C THR A 148 11.37 -9.36 -2.23
N ASP A 149 12.18 -9.53 -1.16
CA ASP A 149 13.49 -10.16 -1.24
C ASP A 149 13.42 -11.63 -1.70
N ASN A 150 14.26 -11.98 -2.64
CA ASN A 150 14.46 -13.33 -3.11
C ASN A 150 15.93 -13.54 -3.59
N LEU A 151 16.25 -14.73 -4.07
CA LEU A 151 17.62 -15.06 -4.52
C LEU A 151 18.14 -14.13 -5.64
N LEU A 152 17.25 -13.59 -6.48
CA LEU A 152 17.62 -12.68 -7.56
C LEU A 152 18.12 -11.33 -7.03
N ARG A 153 17.61 -10.89 -5.87
CA ARG A 153 18.04 -9.64 -5.21
C ARG A 153 19.55 -9.59 -4.96
N ARG A 154 20.18 -10.76 -4.72
CA ARG A 154 21.62 -10.86 -4.48
C ARG A 154 22.47 -10.76 -5.75
N GLN A 155 21.84 -10.85 -6.93
CA GLN A 155 22.52 -10.87 -8.23
C GLN A 155 22.49 -9.53 -8.95
N VAL A 156 21.67 -8.60 -8.49
CA VAL A 156 21.48 -7.30 -9.14
C VAL A 156 21.42 -6.18 -8.09
N SER A 157 21.65 -4.93 -8.51
CA SER A 157 21.49 -3.77 -7.63
C SER A 157 20.02 -3.62 -7.18
N THR A 158 19.80 -3.02 -6.00
CA THR A 158 18.46 -2.80 -5.46
C THR A 158 17.57 -2.03 -6.43
N ASP A 159 18.10 -0.94 -7.02
CA ASP A 159 17.35 -0.09 -7.95
C ASP A 159 16.88 -0.87 -9.19
N ARG A 160 17.72 -1.77 -9.68
CA ARG A 160 17.33 -2.64 -10.78
C ARG A 160 16.32 -3.69 -10.34
N PHE A 161 16.52 -4.30 -9.18
CA PHE A 161 15.65 -5.35 -8.66
C PHE A 161 14.20 -4.89 -8.46
N VAL A 162 14.00 -3.72 -7.83
CA VAL A 162 12.64 -3.21 -7.57
C VAL A 162 11.90 -2.82 -8.85
N MET A 163 12.63 -2.52 -9.92
CA MET A 163 12.06 -2.22 -11.25
C MET A 163 11.80 -3.48 -12.10
N MET A 164 12.20 -4.66 -11.65
CA MET A 164 11.89 -5.92 -12.32
C MET A 164 10.48 -6.37 -11.99
N ASN A 165 9.81 -6.98 -12.97
CA ASN A 165 8.49 -7.55 -12.78
C ASN A 165 8.55 -8.76 -11.83
N PHE A 166 7.48 -8.95 -11.07
CA PHE A 166 7.19 -10.25 -10.47
C PHE A 166 7.03 -11.31 -11.57
N ASN A 167 7.49 -12.52 -11.32
CA ASN A 167 7.20 -13.67 -12.19
C ASN A 167 5.78 -14.21 -11.93
N SER A 168 5.35 -15.21 -12.71
CA SER A 168 4.00 -15.78 -12.61
C SER A 168 3.70 -16.40 -11.24
N ASP A 169 4.68 -17.07 -10.65
CA ASP A 169 4.51 -17.73 -9.34
C ASP A 169 4.43 -16.68 -8.22
N GLU A 170 5.28 -15.67 -8.29
CA GLU A 170 5.24 -14.53 -7.37
C GLU A 170 3.90 -13.78 -7.47
N LEU A 171 3.38 -13.53 -8.68
CA LEU A 171 2.06 -12.90 -8.86
C LEU A 171 0.93 -13.76 -8.30
N THR A 172 1.03 -15.08 -8.43
CA THR A 172 0.07 -16.03 -7.85
C THR A 172 0.08 -15.94 -6.31
N ILE A 173 1.25 -15.89 -5.69
CA ILE A 173 1.40 -15.73 -4.24
C ILE A 173 0.89 -14.35 -3.79
N LEU A 174 1.21 -13.28 -4.52
CA LEU A 174 0.69 -11.95 -4.21
C LEU A 174 -0.85 -11.96 -4.21
N LYS A 175 -1.46 -12.50 -5.26
CA LYS A 175 -2.92 -12.55 -5.42
C LYS A 175 -3.61 -13.40 -4.34
N ASN A 176 -3.07 -14.58 -4.05
CA ASN A 176 -3.76 -15.56 -3.21
C ASN A 176 -3.42 -15.45 -1.72
N TRP A 177 -2.33 -14.76 -1.38
CA TRP A 177 -1.88 -14.64 0.00
C TRP A 177 -1.58 -13.19 0.42
N ALA A 178 -0.70 -12.47 -0.27
CA ALA A 178 -0.24 -11.17 0.19
C ALA A 178 -1.37 -10.11 0.18
N ILE A 179 -2.16 -10.05 -0.90
CA ILE A 179 -3.27 -9.11 -1.02
C ILE A 179 -4.37 -9.41 0.00
N PRO A 180 -4.86 -10.67 0.17
CA PRO A 180 -5.81 -10.99 1.23
C PRO A 180 -5.29 -10.68 2.64
N THR A 181 -4.02 -10.92 2.91
CA THR A 181 -3.38 -10.61 4.19
C THR A 181 -3.32 -9.09 4.42
N ALA A 182 -2.86 -8.33 3.42
CA ALA A 182 -2.84 -6.86 3.50
C ALA A 182 -4.25 -6.28 3.69
N ARG A 183 -5.27 -6.85 3.05
CA ARG A 183 -6.68 -6.46 3.23
C ARG A 183 -7.14 -6.60 4.69
N THR A 184 -6.76 -7.68 5.37
CA THR A 184 -7.07 -7.85 6.80
C THR A 184 -6.39 -6.75 7.63
N MET A 185 -5.13 -6.44 7.35
CA MET A 185 -4.41 -5.37 8.05
C MET A 185 -5.00 -3.98 7.76
N ILE A 186 -5.50 -3.75 6.53
CA ILE A 186 -6.24 -2.54 6.17
C ILE A 186 -7.54 -2.45 6.97
N HIS A 187 -8.28 -3.56 7.10
CA HIS A 187 -9.47 -3.62 7.94
C HIS A 187 -9.17 -3.23 9.39
N ASP A 188 -8.09 -3.76 9.97
CA ASP A 188 -7.67 -3.44 11.33
C ASP A 188 -7.33 -1.95 11.48
N PHE A 189 -6.68 -1.35 10.48
CA PHE A 189 -6.44 0.10 10.44
C PHE A 189 -7.74 0.90 10.39
N LEU A 190 -8.69 0.51 9.55
CA LEU A 190 -9.98 1.18 9.41
C LEU A 190 -10.86 1.07 10.66
N SER A 191 -10.66 0.00 11.45
CA SER A 191 -11.35 -0.24 12.73
C SER A 191 -10.63 0.31 13.95
N ASP A 192 -9.52 1.05 13.76
CA ASP A 192 -8.63 1.52 14.82
C ASP A 192 -8.05 0.39 15.70
N GLN A 193 -7.93 -0.82 15.14
CA GLN A 193 -7.39 -2.03 15.81
C GLN A 193 -5.99 -2.41 15.29
N ILE A 194 -5.40 -1.60 14.42
CA ILE A 194 -4.11 -1.91 13.82
C ILE A 194 -3.01 -2.00 14.89
N SER A 195 -2.17 -3.02 14.77
CA SER A 195 -1.04 -3.23 15.65
C SER A 195 0.20 -3.67 14.85
N ALA A 196 1.39 -3.51 15.46
CA ALA A 196 2.61 -3.98 14.85
C ALA A 196 2.63 -5.52 14.82
N ILE A 197 2.67 -6.09 13.62
CA ILE A 197 2.65 -7.54 13.41
C ILE A 197 3.55 -7.93 12.23
N SER A 198 4.05 -9.16 12.25
CA SER A 198 4.77 -9.75 11.12
C SER A 198 4.20 -11.14 10.85
N VAL A 199 3.77 -11.37 9.61
CA VAL A 199 3.25 -12.65 9.15
C VAL A 199 4.05 -13.15 7.96
N LYS A 200 4.13 -14.46 7.82
CA LYS A 200 4.83 -15.13 6.72
C LYS A 200 3.92 -16.23 6.16
N LEU A 201 4.02 -16.47 4.84
CA LEU A 201 3.40 -17.57 4.12
C LEU A 201 3.92 -18.91 4.65
#